data_0acedf75c25364f09edd2f57f30bc7e3
#
_entry.id   0acedf75c25364f09edd2f57f30bc7e3
#
_cell.length_a   1.000
_cell.length_b   1.000
_cell.length_c   1.000
_cell.angle_alpha   90.00
_cell.angle_beta   90.00
_cell.angle_gamma   90.00
#
_symmetry.space_group_name_H-M   'P 1'
#
loop_
_entity.id
_entity.type
_entity.pdbx_description
1 polymer ?
#
loop_
_entity_poly.entity_id
_entity_poly.type
_entity_poly.pdbx_seq_one_letter_code
_entity_poly.pdbx_strand_id
1 'polypeptide(L)'
;SEKINNFQIVDSEIKTAFPDFKFENIIEKPTLISKNNSFETVIFRGVNDGYSFENFNKFILGSNTLNNLTSKEIIISKSLSDKLGITVGQNLTLYFKIDNNQRIPNLRSYTVTHIFNTDFPDFDNNYVIGNLQTLQNVFKWNNNEYASIEISINEKLKISSIVQSISSLKSLEKNNLSIKSINSKYDNIFNWISIFDFNIILITSLMILVAIISVIISLFILIFERIKMIGIMTSMGSSNKLLSKIFIYQGIEIILKGMIPANVLFLSLSIIQNSYGLIKLNPSDYYIESIPFILEPMFIILLNLIFAIISFIVLSITFVSITKFTPKLNINS
;
A
#
# COMPACT_ATOMS: atom_id res chain seq x y z
N SER A 1 21.69 9.72 -13.95
CA SER A 1 22.01 10.76 -12.96
C SER A 1 23.42 11.28 -13.19
N GLU A 2 23.61 12.59 -13.04
CA GLU A 2 24.92 13.24 -13.06
C GLU A 2 25.55 13.18 -11.66
N LYS A 3 26.86 13.45 -11.59
CA LYS A 3 27.60 13.50 -10.34
C LYS A 3 27.17 14.69 -9.48
N ILE A 4 26.98 14.48 -8.17
CA ILE A 4 26.74 15.58 -7.22
C ILE A 4 28.04 16.38 -7.01
N ASN A 5 28.00 17.66 -7.30
CA ASN A 5 29.08 18.54 -6.99
C ASN A 5 29.16 18.82 -5.48
N ASN A 6 30.37 18.89 -4.92
CA ASN A 6 30.59 19.13 -3.48
C ASN A 6 29.82 18.14 -2.56
N PHE A 7 29.75 16.88 -2.97
CA PHE A 7 29.01 15.83 -2.27
C PHE A 7 29.24 15.82 -0.76
N GLN A 8 30.50 15.94 -0.31
CA GLN A 8 30.85 15.90 1.12
C GLN A 8 30.15 16.99 1.95
N ILE A 9 29.99 18.20 1.38
CA ILE A 9 29.34 19.32 2.05
C ILE A 9 27.85 19.04 2.17
N VAL A 10 27.22 18.55 1.10
CA VAL A 10 25.79 18.20 1.07
C VAL A 10 25.50 17.06 2.04
N ASP A 11 26.29 16.00 2.01
CA ASP A 11 26.15 14.82 2.87
C ASP A 11 26.30 15.19 4.36
N SER A 12 27.30 16.01 4.71
CA SER A 12 27.50 16.44 6.09
C SER A 12 26.39 17.35 6.59
N GLU A 13 25.88 18.28 5.78
CA GLU A 13 24.78 19.17 6.16
C GLU A 13 23.47 18.39 6.41
N ILE A 14 23.16 17.45 5.52
CA ILE A 14 21.96 16.62 5.66
C ILE A 14 22.07 15.71 6.90
N LYS A 15 23.18 15.04 7.11
CA LYS A 15 23.41 14.16 8.28
C LYS A 15 23.38 14.90 9.60
N THR A 16 23.87 16.14 9.62
CA THR A 16 23.83 17.00 10.82
C THR A 16 22.41 17.46 11.11
N ALA A 17 21.64 17.78 10.07
CA ALA A 17 20.25 18.22 10.23
C ALA A 17 19.30 17.08 10.62
N PHE A 18 19.59 15.85 10.24
CA PHE A 18 18.73 14.68 10.46
C PHE A 18 19.53 13.46 10.93
N PRO A 19 20.08 13.47 12.16
CA PRO A 19 20.97 12.41 12.65
C PRO A 19 20.28 11.03 12.80
N ASP A 20 18.97 10.99 12.95
CA ASP A 20 18.20 9.76 13.17
C ASP A 20 17.81 9.04 11.86
N PHE A 21 18.15 9.63 10.70
CA PHE A 21 17.80 9.04 9.41
C PHE A 21 18.94 8.15 8.89
N LYS A 22 18.58 7.10 8.16
CA LYS A 22 19.51 6.26 7.43
C LYS A 22 19.82 6.90 6.07
N PHE A 23 21.09 7.07 5.78
CA PHE A 23 21.56 7.63 4.52
C PHE A 23 22.37 6.59 3.75
N GLU A 24 22.02 6.42 2.50
CA GLU A 24 22.72 5.50 1.60
C GLU A 24 23.09 6.22 0.30
N ASN A 25 24.36 6.10 -0.05
CA ASN A 25 24.90 6.72 -1.26
C ASN A 25 24.73 5.74 -2.41
N ILE A 26 24.12 6.18 -3.49
CA ILE A 26 23.84 5.35 -4.65
C ILE A 26 24.26 6.01 -5.96
N ILE A 27 24.53 5.17 -6.96
CA ILE A 27 24.74 5.59 -8.34
C ILE A 27 23.77 4.78 -9.20
N GLU A 28 22.93 5.46 -9.96
CA GLU A 28 22.03 4.81 -10.94
C GLU A 28 22.44 5.26 -12.34
N LYS A 29 22.72 4.29 -13.23
CA LYS A 29 23.09 4.54 -14.64
C LYS A 29 22.32 3.62 -15.58
N PRO A 30 21.75 4.17 -16.67
CA PRO A 30 21.18 3.36 -17.71
C PRO A 30 22.26 2.50 -18.35
N THR A 31 21.96 1.24 -18.57
CA THR A 31 22.90 0.23 -19.03
C THR A 31 22.15 -0.75 -19.93
N LEU A 32 22.82 -1.23 -20.99
CA LEU A 32 22.30 -2.34 -21.78
C LEU A 32 22.89 -3.65 -21.24
N ILE A 33 22.04 -4.64 -21.10
CA ILE A 33 22.45 -6.01 -20.81
C ILE A 33 22.24 -6.88 -22.03
N SER A 34 23.14 -7.83 -22.25
CA SER A 34 23.04 -8.75 -23.38
C SER A 34 23.38 -10.16 -22.98
N LYS A 35 22.59 -11.10 -23.47
CA LYS A 35 22.88 -12.53 -23.51
C LYS A 35 22.18 -13.19 -24.69
N ASN A 36 22.90 -14.09 -25.38
CA ASN A 36 22.36 -14.91 -26.49
C ASN A 36 21.59 -14.11 -27.57
N ASN A 37 22.13 -12.95 -28.00
CA ASN A 37 21.48 -12.01 -28.94
C ASN A 37 20.23 -11.28 -28.41
N SER A 38 19.85 -11.46 -27.16
CA SER A 38 18.82 -10.66 -26.52
C SER A 38 19.46 -9.45 -25.84
N PHE A 39 18.80 -8.29 -25.99
CA PHE A 39 19.24 -7.03 -25.39
C PHE A 39 18.11 -6.42 -24.60
N GLU A 40 18.39 -6.04 -23.35
CA GLU A 40 17.45 -5.32 -22.49
C GLU A 40 18.08 -4.04 -21.95
N THR A 41 17.31 -2.97 -21.91
CA THR A 41 17.74 -1.72 -21.28
C THR A 41 17.35 -1.74 -19.82
N VAL A 42 18.33 -1.55 -18.93
CA VAL A 42 18.11 -1.54 -17.49
C VAL A 42 18.85 -0.39 -16.83
N ILE A 43 18.50 -0.10 -15.60
CA ILE A 43 19.22 0.83 -14.72
C ILE A 43 20.11 0.00 -13.80
N PHE A 44 21.41 0.15 -13.94
CA PHE A 44 22.35 -0.41 -12.97
C PHE A 44 22.34 0.47 -11.72
N ARG A 45 21.90 -0.07 -10.60
CA ARG A 45 21.91 0.56 -9.29
C ARG A 45 23.10 0.05 -8.50
N GLY A 46 24.09 0.91 -8.34
CA GLY A 46 25.27 0.64 -7.52
C GLY A 46 24.99 1.01 -6.06
N VAL A 47 25.22 0.06 -5.16
CA VAL A 47 25.07 0.22 -3.71
C VAL A 47 26.42 0.04 -3.01
N ASN A 48 26.59 0.69 -1.85
CA ASN A 48 27.83 0.60 -1.05
C ASN A 48 27.97 -0.78 -0.39
N ASP A 49 29.21 -1.12 -0.01
CA ASP A 49 29.53 -2.37 0.72
C ASP A 49 28.80 -2.48 2.08
N GLY A 50 28.38 -1.37 2.67
CA GLY A 50 27.61 -1.35 3.91
C GLY A 50 26.09 -1.22 3.71
N TYR A 51 25.60 -1.38 2.47
CA TYR A 51 24.18 -1.30 2.17
C TYR A 51 23.40 -2.41 2.91
N SER A 52 22.36 -2.01 3.65
CA SER A 52 21.56 -2.97 4.40
C SER A 52 20.56 -3.69 3.49
N PHE A 53 20.86 -4.93 3.17
CA PHE A 53 19.92 -5.79 2.43
C PHE A 53 18.86 -6.47 3.31
N GLU A 54 18.81 -6.16 4.60
CA GLU A 54 17.92 -6.83 5.55
C GLU A 54 16.45 -6.83 5.09
N ASN A 55 15.94 -5.67 4.72
CA ASN A 55 14.58 -5.52 4.18
C ASN A 55 14.43 -6.08 2.76
N PHE A 56 15.51 -6.17 2.00
CA PHE A 56 15.51 -6.66 0.63
C PHE A 56 15.59 -8.19 0.56
N ASN A 57 16.18 -8.82 1.57
CA ASN A 57 16.34 -10.29 1.62
C ASN A 57 15.02 -11.06 1.54
N LYS A 58 13.91 -10.47 1.96
CA LYS A 58 12.57 -11.07 1.82
C LYS A 58 12.12 -11.28 0.37
N PHE A 59 12.73 -10.55 -0.56
CA PHE A 59 12.45 -10.65 -1.99
C PHE A 59 13.44 -11.56 -2.74
N ILE A 60 14.51 -12.01 -2.09
CA ILE A 60 15.51 -12.90 -2.70
C ILE A 60 14.90 -14.31 -2.83
N LEU A 61 15.01 -14.88 -4.02
CA LEU A 61 14.57 -16.23 -4.28
C LEU A 61 15.65 -17.23 -3.87
N GLY A 62 15.28 -18.22 -3.07
CA GLY A 62 16.20 -19.24 -2.55
C GLY A 62 16.54 -19.05 -1.07
N SER A 63 17.42 -19.89 -0.55
CA SER A 63 17.75 -19.94 0.90
C SER A 63 18.95 -19.07 1.29
N ASN A 64 19.64 -18.46 0.34
CA ASN A 64 20.86 -17.69 0.63
C ASN A 64 20.52 -16.24 0.91
N THR A 65 20.96 -15.73 2.06
CA THR A 65 20.83 -14.31 2.40
C THR A 65 21.93 -13.49 1.74
N LEU A 66 21.54 -12.36 1.18
CA LEU A 66 22.47 -11.40 0.59
C LEU A 66 23.00 -10.47 1.69
N ASN A 67 24.30 -10.48 1.91
CA ASN A 67 24.96 -9.59 2.87
C ASN A 67 25.75 -8.49 2.17
N ASN A 68 26.60 -8.85 1.22
CA ASN A 68 27.44 -7.93 0.47
C ASN A 68 27.55 -8.36 -0.99
N LEU A 69 27.87 -7.42 -1.87
CA LEU A 69 28.14 -7.65 -3.29
C LEU A 69 29.59 -7.24 -3.61
N THR A 70 30.35 -8.16 -4.17
CA THR A 70 31.69 -7.81 -4.69
C THR A 70 31.59 -7.03 -6.01
N SER A 71 32.69 -6.42 -6.43
CA SER A 71 32.73 -5.60 -7.64
C SER A 71 32.44 -6.35 -8.96
N LYS A 72 32.39 -7.69 -8.92
CA LYS A 72 32.09 -8.54 -10.10
C LYS A 72 30.76 -9.25 -9.98
N GLU A 73 30.00 -8.98 -8.94
CA GLU A 73 28.71 -9.62 -8.64
C GLU A 73 27.54 -8.68 -8.87
N ILE A 74 26.46 -9.25 -9.36
CA ILE A 74 25.18 -8.55 -9.53
C ILE A 74 24.03 -9.42 -9.11
N ILE A 75 22.95 -8.78 -8.76
CA ILE A 75 21.65 -9.43 -8.57
C ILE A 75 20.65 -8.90 -9.60
N ILE A 76 19.84 -9.78 -10.15
CA ILE A 76 18.85 -9.48 -11.17
C ILE A 76 17.47 -9.93 -10.73
N SER A 77 16.44 -9.37 -11.32
CA SER A 77 15.07 -9.82 -11.04
C SER A 77 14.78 -11.16 -11.73
N LYS A 78 13.75 -11.86 -11.26
CA LYS A 78 13.21 -13.04 -11.89
C LYS A 78 12.72 -12.74 -13.31
N SER A 79 12.05 -11.60 -13.51
CA SER A 79 11.59 -11.15 -14.82
C SER A 79 12.74 -11.05 -15.84
N LEU A 80 13.86 -10.44 -15.46
CA LEU A 80 15.05 -10.33 -16.31
C LEU A 80 15.74 -11.70 -16.51
N SER A 81 15.79 -12.51 -15.45
CA SER A 81 16.32 -13.88 -15.49
C SER A 81 15.58 -14.73 -16.53
N ASP A 82 14.25 -14.70 -16.49
CA ASP A 82 13.38 -15.47 -17.40
C ASP A 82 13.50 -14.94 -18.85
N LYS A 83 13.49 -13.63 -19.06
CA LYS A 83 13.64 -13.00 -20.39
C LYS A 83 14.97 -13.33 -21.06
N LEU A 84 16.06 -13.34 -20.28
CA LEU A 84 17.41 -13.56 -20.80
C LEU A 84 17.85 -15.02 -20.72
N GLY A 85 17.06 -15.90 -20.11
CA GLY A 85 17.44 -17.29 -19.88
C GLY A 85 18.68 -17.43 -19.01
N ILE A 86 18.78 -16.64 -17.92
CA ILE A 86 19.95 -16.58 -17.03
C ILE A 86 19.60 -17.18 -15.67
N THR A 87 20.51 -17.98 -15.15
CA THR A 87 20.43 -18.57 -13.80
C THR A 87 21.58 -18.06 -12.92
N VAL A 88 21.41 -18.25 -11.61
CA VAL A 88 22.45 -17.96 -10.62
C VAL A 88 23.75 -18.68 -10.99
N GLY A 89 24.89 -18.00 -10.86
CA GLY A 89 26.22 -18.49 -11.21
C GLY A 89 26.65 -18.21 -12.65
N GLN A 90 25.77 -17.76 -13.51
CA GLN A 90 26.11 -17.42 -14.90
C GLN A 90 26.59 -15.98 -15.05
N ASN A 91 27.37 -15.76 -16.13
CA ASN A 91 27.88 -14.43 -16.45
C ASN A 91 26.93 -13.67 -17.37
N LEU A 92 26.78 -12.37 -17.09
CA LEU A 92 25.99 -11.42 -17.84
C LEU A 92 26.90 -10.26 -18.29
N THR A 93 26.80 -9.90 -19.56
CA THR A 93 27.59 -8.76 -20.10
C THR A 93 26.75 -7.48 -20.06
N LEU A 94 27.34 -6.45 -19.45
CA LEU A 94 26.76 -5.11 -19.34
C LEU A 94 27.52 -4.13 -20.22
N TYR A 95 26.79 -3.25 -20.89
CA TYR A 95 27.31 -2.24 -21.82
C TYR A 95 27.03 -0.85 -21.24
N PHE A 96 28.06 -0.16 -20.81
CA PHE A 96 27.97 1.17 -20.23
C PHE A 96 28.36 2.23 -21.27
N LYS A 97 27.48 3.20 -21.50
CA LYS A 97 27.77 4.37 -22.31
C LYS A 97 28.26 5.49 -21.38
N ILE A 98 29.53 5.84 -21.50
CA ILE A 98 30.19 6.84 -20.63
C ILE A 98 29.95 8.25 -21.15
N ASP A 99 30.05 8.46 -22.47
CA ASP A 99 29.88 9.77 -23.11
C ASP A 99 29.04 9.66 -24.38
N ASN A 100 28.28 10.71 -24.71
CA ASN A 100 27.46 10.74 -25.92
C ASN A 100 28.26 10.64 -27.21
N ASN A 101 29.53 11.04 -27.18
CA ASN A 101 30.44 10.96 -28.31
C ASN A 101 31.16 9.62 -28.43
N GLN A 102 30.99 8.71 -27.49
CA GLN A 102 31.67 7.41 -27.51
C GLN A 102 30.94 6.46 -28.47
N ARG A 103 31.66 5.99 -29.51
CA ARG A 103 31.10 5.03 -30.48
C ARG A 103 31.05 3.57 -29.95
N ILE A 104 31.91 3.24 -29.00
CA ILE A 104 32.04 1.89 -28.47
C ILE A 104 31.70 1.94 -26.96
N PRO A 105 30.66 1.24 -26.49
CA PRO A 105 30.34 1.18 -25.07
C PRO A 105 31.44 0.39 -24.30
N ASN A 106 31.57 0.71 -23.01
CA ASN A 106 32.44 -0.03 -22.12
C ASN A 106 31.78 -1.34 -21.69
N LEU A 107 32.39 -2.49 -22.04
CA LEU A 107 31.90 -3.80 -21.74
C LEU A 107 32.44 -4.30 -20.40
N ARG A 108 31.54 -4.85 -19.57
CA ARG A 108 31.91 -5.51 -18.33
C ARG A 108 31.10 -6.79 -18.17
N SER A 109 31.75 -7.86 -17.70
CA SER A 109 31.10 -9.12 -17.39
C SER A 109 30.95 -9.26 -15.87
N TYR A 110 29.76 -9.64 -15.45
CA TYR A 110 29.39 -9.83 -14.03
C TYR A 110 28.78 -11.20 -13.83
N THR A 111 29.00 -11.77 -12.66
CA THR A 111 28.36 -13.02 -12.24
C THR A 111 27.06 -12.73 -11.52
N VAL A 112 25.99 -13.37 -11.93
CA VAL A 112 24.69 -13.30 -11.25
C VAL A 112 24.74 -14.17 -10.01
N THR A 113 24.67 -13.57 -8.81
CA THR A 113 24.75 -14.32 -7.54
C THR A 113 23.40 -14.62 -6.94
N HIS A 114 22.42 -13.74 -7.11
CA HIS A 114 21.07 -13.91 -6.58
C HIS A 114 20.04 -13.42 -7.59
N ILE A 115 18.82 -13.97 -7.45
CA ILE A 115 17.65 -13.54 -8.19
C ILE A 115 16.61 -13.06 -7.19
N PHE A 116 16.00 -11.91 -7.45
CA PHE A 116 14.95 -11.34 -6.61
C PHE A 116 13.61 -11.24 -7.35
N ASN A 117 12.52 -11.18 -6.60
CA ASN A 117 11.17 -10.91 -7.10
C ASN A 117 10.45 -10.01 -6.11
N THR A 118 10.23 -8.75 -6.47
CA THR A 118 9.55 -7.78 -5.60
C THR A 118 8.06 -7.71 -5.86
N ASP A 119 7.57 -8.38 -6.92
CA ASP A 119 6.21 -8.24 -7.47
C ASP A 119 5.87 -6.79 -7.88
N PHE A 120 6.89 -5.97 -8.07
CA PHE A 120 6.79 -4.61 -8.55
C PHE A 120 7.41 -4.50 -9.95
N PRO A 121 6.60 -4.59 -11.03
CA PRO A 121 7.09 -4.69 -12.41
C PRO A 121 7.99 -3.55 -12.84
N ASP A 122 7.69 -2.31 -12.40
CA ASP A 122 8.52 -1.14 -12.71
C ASP A 122 9.92 -1.22 -12.14
N PHE A 123 10.12 -1.93 -11.05
CA PHE A 123 11.42 -2.21 -10.47
C PHE A 123 12.03 -3.47 -11.07
N ASP A 124 11.27 -4.55 -11.11
CA ASP A 124 11.76 -5.87 -11.54
C ASP A 124 12.18 -5.90 -13.03
N ASN A 125 11.50 -5.14 -13.89
CA ASN A 125 11.86 -5.08 -15.31
C ASN A 125 13.02 -4.13 -15.61
N ASN A 126 13.29 -3.16 -14.73
CA ASN A 126 14.19 -2.07 -15.06
C ASN A 126 15.47 -2.02 -14.24
N TYR A 127 15.59 -2.73 -13.12
CA TYR A 127 16.74 -2.59 -12.24
C TYR A 127 17.61 -3.85 -12.15
N VAL A 128 18.92 -3.61 -12.18
CA VAL A 128 19.97 -4.56 -11.81
C VAL A 128 20.76 -3.93 -10.67
N ILE A 129 21.02 -4.67 -9.60
CA ILE A 129 21.74 -4.15 -8.43
C ILE A 129 23.14 -4.76 -8.40
N GLY A 130 24.14 -3.92 -8.16
CA GLY A 130 25.53 -4.34 -8.04
C GLY A 130 26.33 -3.41 -7.15
N ASN A 131 27.63 -3.65 -7.06
CA ASN A 131 28.51 -2.85 -6.22
C ASN A 131 28.74 -1.45 -6.82
N LEU A 132 28.70 -0.42 -5.98
CA LEU A 132 28.85 0.99 -6.35
C LEU A 132 30.24 1.30 -6.92
N GLN A 133 31.31 0.72 -6.37
CA GLN A 133 32.68 0.92 -6.85
C GLN A 133 32.82 0.52 -8.31
N THR A 134 32.04 -0.44 -8.76
CA THR A 134 31.99 -0.83 -10.17
C THR A 134 31.66 0.36 -11.07
N LEU A 135 30.61 1.12 -10.74
CA LEU A 135 30.22 2.29 -11.53
C LEU A 135 31.24 3.42 -11.42
N GLN A 136 31.78 3.66 -10.22
CA GLN A 136 32.83 4.65 -10.04
C GLN A 136 34.01 4.35 -10.95
N ASN A 137 34.46 3.07 -11.01
CA ASN A 137 35.58 2.65 -11.89
C ASN A 137 35.22 2.78 -13.38
N VAL A 138 34.00 2.42 -13.78
CA VAL A 138 33.55 2.51 -15.18
C VAL A 138 33.51 3.96 -15.64
N PHE A 139 32.94 4.85 -14.81
CA PHE A 139 32.78 6.28 -15.14
C PHE A 139 33.97 7.15 -14.72
N LYS A 140 35.03 6.54 -14.19
CA LYS A 140 36.26 7.23 -13.70
C LYS A 140 35.94 8.28 -12.63
N TRP A 141 35.04 7.95 -11.74
CA TRP A 141 34.71 8.76 -10.57
C TRP A 141 35.61 8.39 -9.38
N ASN A 142 35.83 9.36 -8.51
CA ASN A 142 36.54 9.10 -7.26
C ASN A 142 35.65 8.38 -6.25
N ASN A 143 36.26 7.72 -5.25
CA ASN A 143 35.54 6.96 -4.24
C ASN A 143 34.51 7.79 -3.41
N ASN A 144 34.64 9.10 -3.40
CA ASN A 144 33.80 10.04 -2.69
C ASN A 144 32.79 10.76 -3.61
N GLU A 145 32.59 10.28 -4.83
CA GLU A 145 31.70 10.87 -5.82
C GLU A 145 30.49 9.97 -6.03
N TYR A 146 29.30 10.54 -5.85
CA TYR A 146 28.02 9.83 -5.91
C TYR A 146 27.01 10.62 -6.77
N ALA A 147 25.98 9.94 -7.21
CA ALA A 147 24.93 10.55 -8.03
C ALA A 147 23.69 10.94 -7.23
N SER A 148 23.42 10.27 -6.13
CA SER A 148 22.28 10.55 -5.27
C SER A 148 22.49 10.01 -3.85
N ILE A 149 21.77 10.63 -2.91
CA ILE A 149 21.66 10.19 -1.53
C ILE A 149 20.23 9.68 -1.34
N GLU A 150 20.11 8.45 -0.93
CA GLU A 150 18.82 7.87 -0.52
C GLU A 150 18.64 8.05 0.98
N ILE A 151 17.50 8.56 1.37
CA ILE A 151 17.15 8.82 2.76
C ILE A 151 16.00 7.91 3.15
N SER A 152 16.27 6.98 4.07
CA SER A 152 15.26 6.11 4.63
C SER A 152 14.65 6.72 5.89
N ILE A 153 13.32 6.82 5.89
CA ILE A 153 12.55 7.49 6.95
C ILE A 153 11.67 6.46 7.65
N ASN A 154 11.49 6.61 8.95
CA ASN A 154 10.56 5.80 9.71
C ASN A 154 9.11 6.12 9.32
N GLU A 155 8.24 5.11 9.16
CA GLU A 155 6.87 5.21 8.64
C GLU A 155 5.97 6.24 9.34
N LYS A 156 6.29 6.61 10.58
CA LYS A 156 5.50 7.55 11.39
C LYS A 156 5.64 9.02 11.01
N LEU A 157 6.59 9.37 10.17
CA LEU A 157 6.89 10.76 9.83
C LEU A 157 6.19 11.16 8.52
N LYS A 158 5.64 12.37 8.48
CA LYS A 158 5.02 12.92 7.26
C LYS A 158 6.10 13.25 6.24
N ILE A 159 6.19 12.48 5.16
CA ILE A 159 7.16 12.65 4.09
C ILE A 159 7.16 14.08 3.53
N SER A 160 5.99 14.72 3.38
CA SER A 160 5.87 16.09 2.87
C SER A 160 6.60 17.13 3.72
N SER A 161 6.51 17.04 5.04
CA SER A 161 7.20 17.98 5.95
C SER A 161 8.71 17.80 5.92
N ILE A 162 9.17 16.56 5.80
CA ILE A 162 10.61 16.25 5.70
C ILE A 162 11.18 16.74 4.38
N VAL A 163 10.48 16.49 3.27
CA VAL A 163 10.88 17.01 1.95
C VAL A 163 11.00 18.53 1.98
N GLN A 164 10.05 19.22 2.62
CA GLN A 164 10.09 20.67 2.76
C GLN A 164 11.29 21.12 3.62
N SER A 165 11.55 20.44 4.73
CA SER A 165 12.70 20.76 5.60
C SER A 165 14.03 20.53 4.91
N ILE A 166 14.18 19.42 4.17
CA ILE A 166 15.40 19.15 3.42
C ILE A 166 15.55 20.13 2.25
N SER A 167 14.46 20.50 1.55
CA SER A 167 14.51 21.45 0.43
C SER A 167 14.95 22.85 0.84
N SER A 168 14.79 23.23 2.10
CA SER A 168 15.25 24.52 2.64
C SER A 168 16.76 24.58 2.95
N LEU A 169 17.50 23.48 2.78
CA LEU A 169 18.94 23.47 3.00
C LEU A 169 19.69 24.23 1.89
N LYS A 170 20.56 25.16 2.28
CA LYS A 170 21.29 26.04 1.36
C LYS A 170 22.22 25.29 0.40
N SER A 171 22.77 24.16 0.81
CA SER A 171 23.67 23.36 -0.03
C SER A 171 22.94 22.77 -1.24
N LEU A 172 21.65 22.47 -1.13
CA LEU A 172 20.86 21.92 -2.22
C LEU A 172 20.62 22.96 -3.32
N GLU A 173 20.22 24.18 -2.95
CA GLU A 173 20.04 25.28 -3.91
C GLU A 173 21.35 25.61 -4.63
N LYS A 174 22.45 25.74 -3.87
CA LYS A 174 23.77 26.08 -4.43
C LYS A 174 24.29 25.05 -5.42
N ASN A 175 23.92 23.78 -5.27
CA ASN A 175 24.37 22.68 -6.14
C ASN A 175 23.31 22.23 -7.15
N ASN A 176 22.20 22.96 -7.30
CA ASN A 176 21.08 22.61 -8.20
C ASN A 176 20.55 21.17 -7.98
N LEU A 177 20.46 20.75 -6.73
CA LEU A 177 19.99 19.42 -6.39
C LEU A 177 18.47 19.42 -6.18
N SER A 178 17.81 18.43 -6.72
CA SER A 178 16.37 18.21 -6.54
C SER A 178 16.10 17.06 -5.60
N ILE A 179 15.08 17.23 -4.74
CA ILE A 179 14.58 16.16 -3.89
C ILE A 179 13.41 15.51 -4.60
N LYS A 180 13.44 14.18 -4.64
CA LYS A 180 12.31 13.38 -5.13
C LYS A 180 11.85 12.45 -4.02
N SER A 181 10.62 12.63 -3.55
CA SER A 181 10.01 11.64 -2.67
C SER A 181 9.64 10.39 -3.46
N ILE A 182 9.49 9.26 -2.78
CA ILE A 182 9.01 8.04 -3.41
C ILE A 182 7.63 8.24 -4.05
N ASN A 183 6.77 9.03 -3.41
CA ASN A 183 5.45 9.37 -3.93
C ASN A 183 5.55 10.13 -5.27
N SER A 184 6.48 11.08 -5.39
CA SER A 184 6.67 11.82 -6.64
C SER A 184 7.42 11.02 -7.71
N LYS A 185 8.23 10.03 -7.31
CA LYS A 185 8.91 9.12 -8.26
C LYS A 185 7.91 8.16 -8.91
N TYR A 186 6.91 7.71 -8.15
CA TYR A 186 5.88 6.75 -8.56
C TYR A 186 4.47 7.36 -8.48
N ASP A 187 4.35 8.63 -8.91
CA ASP A 187 3.11 9.41 -8.83
C ASP A 187 1.90 8.69 -9.46
N ASN A 188 2.11 8.06 -10.61
CA ASN A 188 1.06 7.30 -11.29
C ASN A 188 0.46 6.19 -10.40
N ILE A 189 1.29 5.49 -9.62
CA ILE A 189 0.85 4.41 -8.74
C ILE A 189 0.10 4.97 -7.54
N PHE A 190 0.64 6.01 -6.90
CA PHE A 190 -0.01 6.64 -5.75
C PHE A 190 -1.33 7.32 -6.14
N ASN A 191 -1.41 7.95 -7.31
CA ASN A 191 -2.64 8.50 -7.85
C ASN A 191 -3.67 7.40 -8.16
N TRP A 192 -3.22 6.28 -8.73
CA TRP A 192 -4.07 5.12 -8.97
C TRP A 192 -4.63 4.54 -7.67
N ILE A 193 -3.81 4.38 -6.62
CA ILE A 193 -4.24 3.94 -5.30
C ILE A 193 -5.28 4.91 -4.72
N SER A 194 -5.10 6.23 -4.85
CA SER A 194 -6.04 7.23 -4.33
C SER A 194 -7.43 7.15 -4.97
N ILE A 195 -7.54 6.69 -6.22
CA ILE A 195 -8.82 6.43 -6.88
C ILE A 195 -9.59 5.29 -6.20
N PHE A 196 -8.88 4.27 -5.71
CA PHE A 196 -9.52 3.18 -4.94
C PHE A 196 -10.09 3.68 -3.62
N ASP A 197 -9.40 4.58 -2.92
CA ASP A 197 -9.91 5.17 -1.68
C ASP A 197 -11.25 5.87 -1.90
N PHE A 198 -11.36 6.64 -2.98
CA PHE A 198 -12.62 7.28 -3.36
C PHE A 198 -13.72 6.24 -3.66
N ASN A 199 -13.42 5.21 -4.44
CA ASN A 199 -14.36 4.14 -4.76
C ASN A 199 -14.83 3.38 -3.51
N ILE A 200 -13.92 3.12 -2.56
CA ILE A 200 -14.26 2.47 -1.29
C ILE A 200 -15.25 3.33 -0.49
N ILE A 201 -15.00 4.63 -0.38
CA ILE A 201 -15.90 5.56 0.31
C ILE A 201 -17.28 5.59 -0.37
N LEU A 202 -17.32 5.65 -1.69
CA LEU A 202 -18.56 5.68 -2.46
C LEU A 202 -19.37 4.38 -2.26
N ILE A 203 -18.74 3.22 -2.43
CA ILE A 203 -19.40 1.93 -2.25
C ILE A 203 -19.87 1.76 -0.81
N THR A 204 -19.03 2.08 0.17
CA THR A 204 -19.38 1.97 1.60
C THR A 204 -20.55 2.87 1.97
N SER A 205 -20.58 4.12 1.46
CA SER A 205 -21.69 5.04 1.70
C SER A 205 -23.01 4.53 1.11
N LEU A 206 -22.95 3.93 -0.09
CA LEU A 206 -24.09 3.31 -0.73
C LEU A 206 -24.59 2.09 0.05
N MET A 207 -23.69 1.25 0.55
CA MET A 207 -24.04 0.10 1.40
C MET A 207 -24.68 0.53 2.72
N ILE A 208 -24.19 1.59 3.35
CA ILE A 208 -24.79 2.15 4.57
C ILE A 208 -26.19 2.67 4.27
N LEU A 209 -26.42 3.36 3.17
CA LEU A 209 -27.72 3.86 2.76
C LEU A 209 -28.72 2.70 2.57
N VAL A 210 -28.33 1.65 1.86
CA VAL A 210 -29.16 0.44 1.68
C VAL A 210 -29.47 -0.23 3.03
N ALA A 211 -28.47 -0.31 3.92
CA ALA A 211 -28.67 -0.88 5.25
C ALA A 211 -29.69 -0.06 6.08
N ILE A 212 -29.62 1.28 6.04
CA ILE A 212 -30.56 2.16 6.72
C ILE A 212 -31.98 1.94 6.19
N ILE A 213 -32.16 1.92 4.87
CA ILE A 213 -33.48 1.66 4.25
C ILE A 213 -34.00 0.29 4.68
N SER A 214 -33.18 -0.74 4.68
CA SER A 214 -33.55 -2.10 5.09
C SER A 214 -34.02 -2.16 6.56
N VAL A 215 -33.33 -1.46 7.46
CA VAL A 215 -33.71 -1.35 8.87
C VAL A 215 -35.08 -0.65 9.00
N ILE A 216 -35.31 0.44 8.27
CA ILE A 216 -36.58 1.16 8.27
C ILE A 216 -37.70 0.26 7.79
N ILE A 217 -37.54 -0.44 6.68
CA ILE A 217 -38.54 -1.37 6.12
C ILE A 217 -38.84 -2.48 7.11
N SER A 218 -37.82 -3.09 7.72
CA SER A 218 -38.00 -4.16 8.71
C SER A 218 -38.80 -3.69 9.93
N LEU A 219 -38.58 -2.44 10.36
CA LEU A 219 -39.37 -1.84 11.44
C LEU A 219 -40.86 -1.62 11.05
N PHE A 220 -41.10 -1.11 9.84
CA PHE A 220 -42.45 -0.95 9.36
C PHE A 220 -43.18 -2.28 9.35
N ILE A 221 -42.58 -3.34 8.82
CA ILE A 221 -43.18 -4.69 8.81
C ILE A 221 -43.50 -5.14 10.25
N LEU A 222 -42.53 -5.02 11.15
CA LEU A 222 -42.70 -5.43 12.56
C LEU A 222 -43.84 -4.67 13.23
N ILE A 223 -44.01 -3.38 12.98
CA ILE A 223 -45.07 -2.56 13.55
C ILE A 223 -46.43 -2.94 12.95
N PHE A 224 -46.51 -3.13 11.62
CA PHE A 224 -47.76 -3.55 10.98
C PHE A 224 -48.22 -4.93 11.43
N GLU A 225 -47.33 -5.90 11.62
CA GLU A 225 -47.64 -7.21 12.16
C GLU A 225 -48.21 -7.14 13.59
N ARG A 226 -47.82 -6.15 14.37
CA ARG A 226 -48.17 -5.97 15.78
C ARG A 226 -49.20 -4.87 16.03
N ILE A 227 -49.82 -4.31 14.99
CA ILE A 227 -50.73 -3.15 15.11
C ILE A 227 -51.91 -3.42 16.05
N LYS A 228 -52.48 -4.63 16.03
CA LYS A 228 -53.57 -5.03 16.94
C LYS A 228 -53.11 -5.06 18.41
N MET A 229 -51.90 -5.56 18.67
CA MET A 229 -51.32 -5.58 20.01
C MET A 229 -51.06 -4.14 20.51
N ILE A 230 -50.59 -3.26 19.65
CA ILE A 230 -50.41 -1.83 19.99
C ILE A 230 -51.72 -1.20 20.36
N GLY A 231 -52.80 -1.45 19.58
CA GLY A 231 -54.13 -0.94 19.85
C GLY A 231 -54.68 -1.40 21.21
N ILE A 232 -54.57 -2.68 21.54
CA ILE A 232 -54.99 -3.24 22.84
C ILE A 232 -54.22 -2.62 23.99
N MET A 233 -52.88 -2.57 23.89
CA MET A 233 -52.04 -1.98 24.95
C MET A 233 -52.34 -0.51 25.17
N THR A 234 -52.55 0.24 24.09
CA THR A 234 -52.94 1.66 24.18
C THR A 234 -54.31 1.83 24.85
N SER A 235 -55.28 0.99 24.53
CA SER A 235 -56.60 1.01 25.16
C SER A 235 -56.57 0.65 26.66
N MET A 236 -55.60 -0.15 27.08
CA MET A 236 -55.31 -0.46 28.48
C MET A 236 -54.52 0.63 29.20
N GLY A 237 -54.24 1.77 28.55
CA GLY A 237 -53.53 2.91 29.15
C GLY A 237 -52.00 2.83 29.09
N SER A 238 -51.43 1.94 28.27
CA SER A 238 -49.97 1.88 28.11
C SER A 238 -49.42 3.19 27.53
N SER A 239 -48.37 3.69 28.15
CA SER A 239 -47.69 4.91 27.65
C SER A 239 -46.90 4.64 26.36
N ASN A 240 -46.83 5.64 25.48
CA ASN A 240 -46.02 5.57 24.26
C ASN A 240 -44.56 5.25 24.54
N LYS A 241 -44.04 5.63 25.71
CA LYS A 241 -42.68 5.30 26.15
C LYS A 241 -42.45 3.81 26.37
N LEU A 242 -43.47 3.10 26.91
CA LEU A 242 -43.41 1.66 27.13
C LEU A 242 -43.44 0.90 25.79
N LEU A 243 -44.33 1.29 24.91
CA LEU A 243 -44.41 0.74 23.55
C LEU A 243 -43.09 0.94 22.79
N SER A 244 -42.56 2.18 22.84
CA SER A 244 -41.25 2.50 22.25
C SER A 244 -40.15 1.54 22.71
N LYS A 245 -40.09 1.32 24.02
CA LYS A 245 -39.06 0.46 24.62
C LYS A 245 -39.14 -0.98 24.11
N ILE A 246 -40.35 -1.53 23.97
CA ILE A 246 -40.56 -2.88 23.47
C ILE A 246 -40.09 -3.01 22.01
N PHE A 247 -40.47 -2.07 21.14
CA PHE A 247 -40.09 -2.12 19.72
C PHE A 247 -38.58 -1.86 19.49
N ILE A 248 -37.97 -0.98 20.30
CA ILE A 248 -36.52 -0.78 20.25
C ILE A 248 -35.81 -2.08 20.65
N TYR A 249 -36.23 -2.77 21.70
CA TYR A 249 -35.66 -4.06 22.07
C TYR A 249 -35.78 -5.11 20.97
N GLN A 250 -36.92 -5.23 20.33
CA GLN A 250 -37.13 -6.16 19.21
C GLN A 250 -36.28 -5.77 18.01
N GLY A 251 -36.16 -4.48 17.72
CA GLY A 251 -35.27 -3.99 16.66
C GLY A 251 -33.78 -4.32 16.91
N ILE A 252 -33.31 -4.13 18.14
CA ILE A 252 -31.95 -4.51 18.53
C ILE A 252 -31.72 -6.02 18.37
N GLU A 253 -32.71 -6.83 18.78
CA GLU A 253 -32.63 -8.28 18.62
C GLU A 253 -32.48 -8.70 17.15
N ILE A 254 -33.25 -8.08 16.25
CA ILE A 254 -33.13 -8.35 14.80
C ILE A 254 -31.74 -7.95 14.28
N ILE A 255 -31.26 -6.78 14.69
CA ILE A 255 -29.91 -6.29 14.27
C ILE A 255 -28.83 -7.26 14.75
N LEU A 256 -28.87 -7.69 16.01
CA LEU A 256 -27.89 -8.64 16.56
C LEU A 256 -27.92 -9.99 15.84
N LYS A 257 -29.15 -10.51 15.57
CA LYS A 257 -29.32 -11.75 14.81
C LYS A 257 -28.78 -11.68 13.38
N GLY A 258 -28.69 -10.49 12.79
CA GLY A 258 -28.06 -10.27 11.49
C GLY A 258 -26.55 -10.04 11.59
N MET A 259 -26.12 -9.28 12.60
CA MET A 259 -24.71 -8.86 12.74
C MET A 259 -23.79 -10.03 13.12
N ILE A 260 -24.24 -10.94 13.98
CA ILE A 260 -23.44 -12.10 14.40
C ILE A 260 -23.12 -13.01 13.22
N PRO A 261 -24.08 -13.54 12.44
CA PRO A 261 -23.76 -14.40 11.29
C PRO A 261 -22.99 -13.65 10.20
N ALA A 262 -23.22 -12.35 10.00
CA ALA A 262 -22.45 -11.55 9.04
C ALA A 262 -20.96 -11.49 9.42
N ASN A 263 -20.64 -11.27 10.71
CA ASN A 263 -19.25 -11.29 11.17
C ASN A 263 -18.62 -12.69 11.06
N VAL A 264 -19.35 -13.74 11.38
CA VAL A 264 -18.87 -15.12 11.23
C VAL A 264 -18.56 -15.43 9.76
N LEU A 265 -19.45 -15.04 8.86
CA LEU A 265 -19.25 -15.23 7.42
C LEU A 265 -18.05 -14.43 6.90
N PHE A 266 -17.91 -13.17 7.28
CA PHE A 266 -16.76 -12.33 6.93
C PHE A 266 -15.44 -12.94 7.41
N LEU A 267 -15.37 -13.32 8.68
CA LEU A 267 -14.15 -13.94 9.25
C LEU A 267 -13.82 -15.26 8.56
N SER A 268 -14.82 -16.10 8.30
CA SER A 268 -14.62 -17.37 7.59
C SER A 268 -14.05 -17.16 6.18
N LEU A 269 -14.65 -16.26 5.41
CA LEU A 269 -14.18 -15.92 4.06
C LEU A 269 -12.77 -15.32 4.07
N SER A 270 -12.49 -14.44 5.05
CA SER A 270 -11.16 -13.83 5.19
C SER A 270 -10.07 -14.85 5.51
N ILE A 271 -10.35 -15.79 6.41
CA ILE A 271 -9.43 -16.88 6.75
C ILE A 271 -9.20 -17.79 5.54
N ILE A 272 -10.26 -18.18 4.84
CA ILE A 272 -10.16 -19.02 3.64
C ILE A 272 -9.33 -18.31 2.56
N GLN A 273 -9.60 -17.04 2.29
CA GLN A 273 -8.85 -16.26 1.30
C GLN A 273 -7.36 -16.16 1.67
N ASN A 274 -7.03 -15.82 2.92
CA ASN A 274 -5.63 -15.71 3.36
C ASN A 274 -4.88 -17.04 3.34
N SER A 275 -5.60 -18.17 3.58
CA SER A 275 -4.97 -19.50 3.60
C SER A 275 -4.81 -20.11 2.21
N TYR A 276 -5.76 -19.90 1.32
CA TYR A 276 -5.82 -20.57 0.01
C TYR A 276 -5.60 -19.62 -1.17
N GLY A 277 -5.66 -18.30 -0.97
CA GLY A 277 -5.49 -17.33 -2.06
C GLY A 277 -6.47 -17.55 -3.22
N LEU A 278 -7.77 -17.80 -2.91
CA LEU A 278 -8.76 -18.16 -3.93
C LEU A 278 -8.93 -17.08 -5.00
N ILE A 279 -8.91 -15.82 -4.60
CA ILE A 279 -9.00 -14.68 -5.51
C ILE A 279 -7.59 -14.24 -5.83
N LYS A 280 -7.10 -14.68 -6.99
CA LYS A 280 -5.79 -14.29 -7.51
C LYS A 280 -5.91 -13.02 -8.34
N LEU A 281 -4.89 -12.19 -8.24
CA LEU A 281 -4.72 -10.97 -9.02
C LEU A 281 -3.55 -11.14 -9.98
N ASN A 282 -3.54 -10.38 -11.05
CA ASN A 282 -2.38 -10.32 -11.94
C ASN A 282 -1.35 -9.34 -11.35
N PRO A 283 -0.14 -9.79 -10.95
CA PRO A 283 0.87 -8.91 -10.39
C PRO A 283 1.28 -7.76 -11.30
N SER A 284 1.18 -7.94 -12.61
CA SER A 284 1.47 -6.87 -13.59
C SER A 284 0.55 -5.66 -13.47
N ASP A 285 -0.70 -5.86 -13.02
CA ASP A 285 -1.71 -4.82 -12.97
C ASP A 285 -1.96 -4.32 -11.55
N TYR A 286 -1.83 -5.21 -10.56
CA TYR A 286 -2.21 -4.94 -9.17
C TYR A 286 -1.04 -4.96 -8.17
N TYR A 287 0.17 -5.28 -8.61
CA TYR A 287 1.40 -5.36 -7.78
C TYR A 287 1.31 -6.34 -6.59
N ILE A 288 0.32 -7.23 -6.60
CA ILE A 288 0.10 -8.30 -5.62
C ILE A 288 -0.46 -9.55 -6.30
N GLU A 289 -0.11 -10.74 -5.82
CA GLU A 289 -0.57 -12.01 -6.38
C GLU A 289 -1.99 -12.40 -5.93
N SER A 290 -2.41 -11.97 -4.76
CA SER A 290 -3.74 -12.27 -4.20
C SER A 290 -4.23 -11.13 -3.32
N ILE A 291 -5.56 -11.03 -3.15
CA ILE A 291 -6.14 -10.02 -2.26
C ILE A 291 -5.81 -10.36 -0.80
N PRO A 292 -5.04 -9.53 -0.08
CA PRO A 292 -4.77 -9.73 1.33
C PRO A 292 -5.93 -9.24 2.19
N PHE A 293 -6.43 -10.05 3.11
CA PHE A 293 -7.36 -9.61 4.14
C PHE A 293 -6.60 -9.33 5.44
N ILE A 294 -6.45 -8.07 5.77
CA ILE A 294 -5.85 -7.66 7.03
C ILE A 294 -6.94 -7.67 8.10
N LEU A 295 -6.85 -8.65 9.00
CA LEU A 295 -7.81 -8.80 10.11
C LEU A 295 -7.30 -8.00 11.31
N GLU A 296 -7.66 -6.73 11.38
CA GLU A 296 -7.41 -5.89 12.56
C GLU A 296 -8.64 -5.95 13.49
N PRO A 297 -8.57 -6.63 14.65
CA PRO A 297 -9.73 -6.81 15.54
C PRO A 297 -10.32 -5.48 16.00
N MET A 298 -9.48 -4.49 16.24
CA MET A 298 -9.92 -3.16 16.70
C MET A 298 -10.78 -2.46 15.65
N PHE A 299 -10.41 -2.58 14.37
CA PHE A 299 -11.16 -1.98 13.27
C PHE A 299 -12.53 -2.66 13.09
N ILE A 300 -12.57 -4.00 13.20
CA ILE A 300 -13.82 -4.77 13.12
C ILE A 300 -14.77 -4.38 14.25
N ILE A 301 -14.27 -4.28 15.49
CA ILE A 301 -15.08 -3.87 16.65
C ILE A 301 -15.60 -2.45 16.47
N LEU A 302 -14.76 -1.51 16.02
CA LEU A 302 -15.14 -0.13 15.78
C LEU A 302 -16.26 -0.02 14.73
N LEU A 303 -16.13 -0.75 13.63
CA LEU A 303 -17.12 -0.78 12.54
C LEU A 303 -18.47 -1.32 13.04
N ASN A 304 -18.45 -2.42 13.78
CA ASN A 304 -19.67 -3.00 14.39
C ASN A 304 -20.32 -2.03 15.37
N LEU A 305 -19.55 -1.31 16.18
CA LEU A 305 -20.04 -0.33 17.14
C LEU A 305 -20.68 0.87 16.42
N ILE A 306 -20.05 1.39 15.37
CA ILE A 306 -20.59 2.48 14.54
C ILE A 306 -21.91 2.03 13.92
N PHE A 307 -21.96 0.84 13.34
CA PHE A 307 -23.17 0.29 12.75
C PHE A 307 -24.29 0.13 13.77
N ALA A 308 -24.00 -0.37 14.98
CA ALA A 308 -24.97 -0.50 16.06
C ALA A 308 -25.52 0.86 16.51
N ILE A 309 -24.67 1.88 16.62
CA ILE A 309 -25.10 3.25 16.98
C ILE A 309 -26.00 3.84 15.90
N ILE A 310 -25.61 3.76 14.64
CA ILE A 310 -26.42 4.27 13.51
C ILE A 310 -27.77 3.58 13.50
N SER A 311 -27.80 2.24 13.60
CA SER A 311 -29.03 1.45 13.63
C SER A 311 -29.93 1.85 14.82
N PHE A 312 -29.36 2.06 16.00
CA PHE A 312 -30.12 2.50 17.17
C PHE A 312 -30.74 3.89 16.98
N ILE A 313 -30.02 4.82 16.36
CA ILE A 313 -30.54 6.15 16.04
C ILE A 313 -31.71 6.04 15.05
N VAL A 314 -31.55 5.26 13.99
CA VAL A 314 -32.59 5.03 12.98
C VAL A 314 -33.82 4.40 13.59
N LEU A 315 -33.67 3.36 14.43
CA LEU A 315 -34.76 2.73 15.19
C LEU A 315 -35.53 3.74 16.03
N SER A 316 -34.80 4.59 16.76
CA SER A 316 -35.41 5.57 17.67
C SER A 316 -36.19 6.65 16.90
N ILE A 317 -35.62 7.17 15.80
CA ILE A 317 -36.30 8.19 14.97
C ILE A 317 -37.54 7.59 14.29
N THR A 318 -37.43 6.42 13.70
CA THR A 318 -38.52 5.76 12.98
C THR A 318 -39.71 5.50 13.94
N PHE A 319 -39.44 5.00 15.13
CA PHE A 319 -40.49 4.72 16.11
C PHE A 319 -41.21 6.01 16.57
N VAL A 320 -40.45 7.07 16.91
CA VAL A 320 -41.05 8.37 17.32
C VAL A 320 -41.92 8.95 16.21
N SER A 321 -41.53 8.78 14.96
CA SER A 321 -42.34 9.24 13.82
C SER A 321 -43.65 8.46 13.69
N ILE A 322 -43.62 7.14 13.84
CA ILE A 322 -44.81 6.28 13.70
C ILE A 322 -45.79 6.50 14.86
N THR A 323 -45.31 6.64 16.10
CA THR A 323 -46.19 6.86 17.24
C THR A 323 -46.93 8.20 17.19
N LYS A 324 -46.43 9.19 16.46
CA LYS A 324 -47.13 10.44 16.18
C LYS A 324 -48.23 10.30 15.15
N PHE A 325 -48.18 9.31 14.27
CA PHE A 325 -49.19 9.07 13.22
C PHE A 325 -50.29 8.08 13.64
N THR A 326 -50.06 7.23 14.65
CA THR A 326 -51.04 6.21 15.11
C THR A 326 -52.15 6.68 16.05
N PRO A 327 -52.20 7.86 16.65
CA PRO A 327 -53.25 8.22 17.60
C PRO A 327 -54.62 8.52 16.97
N LYS A 328 -54.80 8.41 15.66
CA LYS A 328 -56.07 8.78 14.98
C LYS A 328 -56.71 7.66 14.12
N LEU A 329 -56.31 6.43 14.28
CA LEU A 329 -57.12 5.34 13.75
C LEU A 329 -58.37 5.21 14.65
N ASN A 330 -59.44 5.92 14.28
CA ASN A 330 -60.76 5.79 14.83
C ASN A 330 -61.13 4.29 14.84
N ILE A 331 -61.34 3.75 16.02
CA ILE A 331 -61.99 2.46 16.23
C ILE A 331 -63.48 2.66 15.92
N ASN A 332 -63.83 2.94 14.67
CA ASN A 332 -65.15 2.95 14.14
C ASN A 332 -65.13 2.29 12.75
N SER A 333 -65.13 0.98 12.75
CA SER A 333 -65.74 0.08 11.76
C SER A 333 -65.58 -1.36 12.22
#